data_ca83b34e13fedc7b491f332938d8bf2a
#
_entry.id   ca83b34e13fedc7b491f332938d8bf2a
#
_cell.length_a   1.000
_cell.length_b   1.000
_cell.length_c   1.000
_cell.angle_alpha   90.00
_cell.angle_beta   90.00
_cell.angle_gamma   90.00
#
_symmetry.space_group_name_H-M   'P 1'
#
loop_
_entity.id
_entity.type
_entity.pdbx_description
1 polymer ?
#
loop_
_entity_poly.entity_id
_entity_poly.type
_entity_poly.pdbx_seq_one_letter_code
_entity_poly.pdbx_strand_id
1 'polypeptide(L)' 'DDSILRVKCRGCEVRILGADLELTALSMDELAVMGVISSVEYITTE' A
#
# COMPACT_ATOMS: atom_id res chain seq x y z
N ASP A 1 -0.14 -7.98 -8.57
CA ASP A 1 1.02 -7.47 -9.29
C ASP A 1 2.00 -6.84 -8.30
N ASP A 2 3.26 -7.23 -8.36
CA ASP A 2 4.24 -6.77 -7.40
C ASP A 2 4.80 -5.38 -7.74
N SER A 3 4.31 -4.73 -8.77
CA SER A 3 4.69 -3.35 -9.06
C SER A 3 3.65 -2.35 -8.57
N ILE A 4 2.48 -2.81 -8.19
CA ILE A 4 1.42 -1.95 -7.66
C ILE A 4 0.77 -2.69 -6.50
N LEU A 5 0.72 -2.02 -5.37
CA LEU A 5 0.06 -2.57 -4.19
C LEU A 5 -1.01 -1.59 -3.73
N ARG A 6 -2.23 -2.09 -3.59
CA ARG A 6 -3.35 -1.27 -3.14
C ARG A 6 -3.93 -1.83 -1.86
N VAL A 7 -4.12 -0.96 -0.89
CA VAL A 7 -4.70 -1.33 0.39
C VAL A 7 -5.89 -0.41 0.63
N LYS A 8 -7.06 -1.02 0.82
CA LYS A 8 -8.27 -0.25 1.11
C LYS A 8 -8.56 -0.26 2.59
N CYS A 9 -8.78 0.90 3.11
CA CYS A 9 -9.22 1.09 4.49
C CYS A 9 -10.60 1.73 4.49
N ARG A 10 -11.17 1.83 5.67
CA ARG A 10 -12.45 2.51 5.79
C ARG A 10 -12.25 4.00 5.48
N GLY A 11 -12.83 4.46 4.38
CA GLY A 11 -12.75 5.86 3.99
C GLY A 11 -11.44 6.27 3.35
N CYS A 12 -10.57 5.31 3.05
CA CYS A 12 -9.30 5.67 2.43
C CYS A 12 -8.76 4.51 1.61
N GLU A 13 -7.79 4.84 0.79
CA GLU A 13 -7.07 3.86 -0.01
C GLU A 13 -5.62 4.29 -0.11
N VAL A 14 -4.72 3.35 0.10
CA VAL A 14 -3.28 3.60 -0.04
C VAL A 14 -2.81 2.83 -1.26
N ARG A 15 -2.16 3.52 -2.17
CA ARG A 15 -1.62 2.93 -3.38
C ARG A 15 -0.11 3.10 -3.41
N ILE A 16 0.61 2.00 -3.53
CA ILE A 16 2.06 1.99 -3.51
C ILE A 16 2.56 1.49 -4.84
N LEU A 17 3.41 2.26 -5.48
CA LEU A 17 3.99 1.92 -6.77
C LEU A 17 5.47 1.66 -6.59
N GLY A 18 5.98 0.64 -7.27
CA GLY A 18 7.38 0.33 -7.19
C GLY A 18 7.72 -0.96 -7.90
N ALA A 19 8.70 -1.68 -7.39
CA ALA A 19 9.16 -2.95 -7.95
C ALA A 19 9.38 -3.93 -6.81
N ASP A 20 9.04 -5.19 -7.06
CA ASP A 20 9.23 -6.27 -6.09
C ASP A 20 8.56 -5.95 -4.76
N LEU A 21 7.37 -5.39 -4.81
CA LEU A 21 6.64 -5.03 -3.59
C LEU A 21 6.09 -6.28 -2.92
N GLU A 22 6.18 -6.30 -1.61
CA GLU A 22 5.69 -7.41 -0.83
C GLU A 22 5.05 -6.89 0.45
N LEU A 23 3.82 -7.32 0.70
CA LEU A 23 3.12 -6.97 1.92
C LEU A 23 3.57 -7.91 3.03
N THR A 24 4.24 -7.37 4.04
CA THR A 24 4.80 -8.19 5.10
C THR A 24 3.98 -8.17 6.37
N ALA A 25 3.16 -7.16 6.57
CA ALA A 25 2.29 -7.09 7.73
C ALA A 25 1.10 -6.21 7.43
N LEU A 26 -0.07 -6.63 7.90
CA LEU A 26 -1.30 -5.87 7.74
C LEU A 26 -2.17 -6.13 8.96
N SER A 27 -2.50 -5.07 9.66
CA SER A 27 -3.43 -5.15 10.78
C SER A 27 -4.26 -3.88 10.81
N MET A 28 -5.10 -3.74 11.83
CA MET A 28 -6.00 -2.59 11.89
C MET A 28 -5.26 -1.26 12.04
N ASP A 29 -4.07 -1.29 12.63
CA ASP A 29 -3.32 -0.05 12.83
C ASP A 29 -1.87 -0.18 12.38
N GLU A 30 -1.57 -1.16 11.52
CA GLU A 30 -0.21 -1.31 11.04
C GLU A 30 -0.20 -1.86 9.64
N LEU A 31 0.63 -1.28 8.80
CA LEU A 31 0.85 -1.74 7.44
C LEU A 31 2.35 -1.72 7.16
N ALA A 32 2.91 -2.85 6.78
CA ALA A 32 4.33 -2.93 6.47
C ALA A 32 4.52 -3.53 5.08
N VAL A 33 5.29 -2.84 4.26
CA VAL A 33 5.55 -3.22 2.88
C VAL A 33 7.04 -3.15 2.64
N MET A 34 7.57 -4.15 1.97
CA MET A 34 8.99 -4.17 1.59
C MET A 34 9.09 -4.12 0.08
N GLY A 35 10.25 -3.65 -0.39
CA GLY A 35 10.51 -3.57 -1.82
C GLY A 35 11.07 -2.22 -2.21
N VAL A 36 11.24 -2.01 -3.51
CA VAL A 36 11.68 -0.73 -4.03
C VAL A 36 10.44 0.12 -4.28
N ILE A 37 10.27 1.14 -3.48
CA ILE A 37 9.07 1.98 -3.53
C ILE A 37 9.38 3.24 -4.32
N SER A 38 8.61 3.46 -5.38
CA SER A 38 8.75 4.65 -6.21
C SER A 38 7.84 5.77 -5.75
N SER A 39 6.60 5.45 -5.38
CA SER A 39 5.69 6.47 -4.89
C SER A 39 4.64 5.84 -4.00
N VAL A 40 4.06 6.66 -3.14
CA VAL A 40 2.97 6.26 -2.26
C VAL A 40 1.88 7.33 -2.40
N GLU A 41 0.65 6.87 -2.67
CA GLU A 41 -0.48 7.77 -2.80
C GLU A 41 -1.51 7.45 -1.73
N TYR A 42 -2.04 8.47 -1.12
CA TYR A 42 -3.09 8.35 -0.13
C TYR A 42 -4.35 9.00 -0.66
N ILE A 43 -5.40 8.22 -0.83
CA ILE A 43 -6.64 8.68 -1.46
C ILE A 43 -7.77 8.54 -0.46
N THR A 44 -8.48 9.63 -0.26
CA THR A 44 -9.66 9.63 0.59
C THR A 44 -10.87 9.27 -0.25
N THR A 45 -11.58 8.23 0.14
CA THR A 45 -12.69 7.70 -0.65
C THR A 45 -14.04 7.89 0.04
N GLU A 46 -14.12 8.75 0.95
CA GLU A 46 -15.32 8.96 1.71
C GLU A 46 -16.53 9.37 0.88
#